data_a019222572273c528e3c72466cdca637
#
_entry.id   a019222572273c528e3c72466cdca637
#
_cell.length_a   1.000
_cell.length_b   1.000
_cell.length_c   1.000
_cell.angle_alpha   90.00
_cell.angle_beta   90.00
_cell.angle_gamma   90.00
#
_symmetry.space_group_name_H-M   'P 1'
#
loop_
_entity.id
_entity.type
_entity.pdbx_description
1 polymer ?
#
loop_
_entity_poly.entity_id
_entity_poly.type
_entity_poly.pdbx_seq_one_letter_code
_entity_poly.pdbx_strand_id
1 'polypeptide(L)'
;MDLQKDIKKLVTYGLDKKLIMPEDEIYTINQYLEVFRLDEYEDPDIEGEEITGEEIVLPEILDRLTDTAYDRYIIKSDDIVTRDLFDTKLMGILTPKPSQVIKEFRTYYEESPKKATEFFYEFSQDTNYIRRDRVKKDMKWKVNSPYGDIDITINLSKPEKDPKAIAAAKNAKQSSYPKCQLCMENEGYAGRMNHPARQNHRIIPLTINDRKWGFQYSPYVYYNEHCIVFNGQHVPMKIDRAAFTKLFDFVKQFPHYFLGSNADLPIVGGSILT
;
A
#
# COMPACT_ATOMS: atom_id res chain seq x y z
N MET A 1 -11.63 -26.41 2.15
CA MET A 1 -11.86 -24.95 2.01
C MET A 1 -12.56 -24.72 0.70
N ASP A 2 -13.57 -23.89 0.67
CA ASP A 2 -14.29 -23.58 -0.57
C ASP A 2 -13.65 -22.34 -1.22
N LEU A 3 -12.83 -22.58 -2.23
CA LEU A 3 -12.10 -21.53 -2.94
C LEU A 3 -13.05 -20.52 -3.59
N GLN A 4 -14.16 -20.99 -4.18
CA GLN A 4 -15.13 -20.11 -4.83
C GLN A 4 -15.83 -19.20 -3.82
N LYS A 5 -16.07 -19.72 -2.62
CA LYS A 5 -16.64 -18.96 -1.51
C LYS A 5 -15.70 -17.84 -1.03
N ASP A 6 -14.40 -18.13 -0.90
CA ASP A 6 -13.42 -17.10 -0.54
C ASP A 6 -13.23 -16.06 -1.66
N ILE A 7 -13.31 -16.46 -2.94
CA ILE A 7 -13.33 -15.54 -4.08
C ILE A 7 -14.56 -14.63 -4.00
N LYS A 8 -15.75 -15.19 -3.78
CA LYS A 8 -17.00 -14.39 -3.66
C LYS A 8 -16.89 -13.38 -2.52
N LYS A 9 -16.40 -13.81 -1.35
CA LYS A 9 -16.18 -12.92 -0.20
C LYS A 9 -15.23 -11.77 -0.53
N LEU A 10 -14.13 -12.05 -1.22
CA LEU A 10 -13.19 -11.01 -1.61
C LEU A 10 -13.78 -10.02 -2.61
N VAL A 11 -14.60 -10.50 -3.55
CA VAL A 11 -15.33 -9.63 -4.50
C VAL A 11 -16.37 -8.79 -3.77
N THR A 12 -17.14 -9.38 -2.87
CA THR A 12 -18.13 -8.65 -2.03
C THR A 12 -17.44 -7.57 -1.20
N TYR A 13 -16.29 -7.88 -0.59
CA TYR A 13 -15.47 -6.88 0.08
C TYR A 13 -15.14 -5.69 -0.85
N GLY A 14 -14.73 -5.98 -2.08
CA GLY A 14 -14.43 -4.94 -3.09
C GLY A 14 -15.63 -4.05 -3.43
N LEU A 15 -16.83 -4.63 -3.51
CA LEU A 15 -18.08 -3.90 -3.73
C LEU A 15 -18.45 -3.02 -2.54
N ASP A 16 -18.42 -3.57 -1.34
CA ASP A 16 -18.78 -2.86 -0.11
C ASP A 16 -17.83 -1.70 0.19
N LYS A 17 -16.54 -1.89 -0.10
CA LYS A 17 -15.52 -0.83 0.01
C LYS A 17 -15.48 0.10 -1.20
N LYS A 18 -16.37 -0.08 -2.17
CA LYS A 18 -16.42 0.72 -3.41
C LYS A 18 -15.09 0.74 -4.17
N LEU A 19 -14.30 -0.31 -4.04
CA LEU A 19 -13.08 -0.50 -4.83
C LEU A 19 -13.42 -0.88 -6.27
N ILE A 20 -14.52 -1.61 -6.45
CA ILE A 20 -15.12 -1.95 -7.75
C ILE A 20 -16.58 -1.56 -7.76
N MET A 21 -17.15 -1.36 -8.94
CA MET A 21 -18.57 -1.06 -9.12
C MET A 21 -19.35 -2.37 -9.33
N PRO A 22 -20.68 -2.39 -9.07
CA PRO A 22 -21.50 -3.57 -9.32
C PRO A 22 -21.37 -4.15 -10.74
N GLU A 23 -21.19 -3.29 -11.73
CA GLU A 23 -21.00 -3.67 -13.12
C GLU A 23 -19.69 -4.43 -13.37
N ASP A 24 -18.72 -4.29 -12.48
CA ASP A 24 -17.41 -4.94 -12.56
C ASP A 24 -17.37 -6.32 -11.86
N GLU A 25 -18.44 -6.75 -11.18
CA GLU A 25 -18.47 -7.96 -10.35
C GLU A 25 -18.05 -9.19 -11.15
N ILE A 26 -18.76 -9.50 -12.25
CA ILE A 26 -18.49 -10.68 -13.08
C ILE A 26 -17.08 -10.61 -13.67
N TYR A 27 -16.67 -9.45 -14.15
CA TYR A 27 -15.31 -9.26 -14.68
C TYR A 27 -14.27 -9.58 -13.60
N THR A 28 -14.48 -9.13 -12.38
CA THR A 28 -13.56 -9.33 -11.25
C THR A 28 -13.50 -10.81 -10.83
N ILE A 29 -14.65 -11.49 -10.77
CA ILE A 29 -14.72 -12.94 -10.54
C ILE A 29 -13.86 -13.66 -11.60
N ASN A 30 -14.05 -13.36 -12.88
CA ASN A 30 -13.29 -13.99 -13.96
C ASN A 30 -11.78 -13.77 -13.86
N GLN A 31 -11.34 -12.61 -13.36
CA GLN A 31 -9.91 -12.36 -13.10
C GLN A 31 -9.37 -13.29 -11.99
N TYR A 32 -10.16 -13.55 -10.94
CA TYR A 32 -9.76 -14.51 -9.91
C TYR A 32 -9.80 -15.95 -10.40
N LEU A 33 -10.77 -16.33 -11.23
CA LEU A 33 -10.80 -17.66 -11.84
C LEU A 33 -9.52 -17.92 -12.66
N GLU A 34 -9.06 -16.94 -13.44
CA GLU A 34 -7.80 -17.01 -14.17
C GLU A 34 -6.61 -17.20 -13.23
N VAL A 35 -6.52 -16.39 -12.15
CA VAL A 35 -5.43 -16.49 -11.17
C VAL A 35 -5.36 -17.88 -10.53
N PHE A 36 -6.52 -18.46 -10.18
CA PHE A 36 -6.61 -19.77 -9.53
C PHE A 36 -6.72 -20.93 -10.50
N ARG A 37 -6.71 -20.69 -11.81
CA ARG A 37 -6.83 -21.69 -12.88
C ARG A 37 -8.09 -22.53 -12.70
N LEU A 38 -9.22 -21.85 -12.54
CA LEU A 38 -10.55 -22.45 -12.47
C LEU A 38 -11.27 -22.26 -13.80
N ASP A 39 -11.84 -23.34 -14.32
CA ASP A 39 -12.61 -23.34 -15.58
C ASP A 39 -14.11 -23.12 -15.34
N GLU A 40 -14.57 -23.30 -14.09
CA GLU A 40 -15.98 -23.25 -13.73
C GLU A 40 -16.17 -22.40 -12.44
N TYR A 41 -17.33 -21.77 -12.35
CA TYR A 41 -17.75 -21.01 -11.19
C TYR A 41 -19.23 -21.26 -10.90
N GLU A 42 -19.52 -21.76 -9.72
CA GLU A 42 -20.87 -21.83 -9.18
C GLU A 42 -20.99 -20.74 -8.08
N ASP A 43 -21.92 -19.79 -8.26
CA ASP A 43 -22.04 -18.68 -7.32
C ASP A 43 -22.38 -19.17 -5.91
N PRO A 44 -21.46 -19.11 -4.95
CA PRO A 44 -21.67 -19.68 -3.64
C PRO A 44 -22.57 -18.78 -2.79
N ASP A 45 -23.40 -19.41 -1.95
CA ASP A 45 -24.17 -18.70 -0.94
C ASP A 45 -23.26 -18.25 0.20
N ILE A 46 -23.23 -16.93 0.43
CA ILE A 46 -22.53 -16.28 1.54
C ILE A 46 -23.48 -15.41 2.37
N GLU A 47 -24.80 -15.62 2.24
CA GLU A 47 -25.79 -14.84 2.98
C GLU A 47 -25.60 -15.04 4.51
N GLY A 48 -25.59 -13.94 5.24
CA GLY A 48 -25.39 -13.93 6.69
C GLY A 48 -23.93 -14.07 7.14
N GLU A 49 -22.96 -14.14 6.23
CA GLU A 49 -21.55 -14.10 6.59
C GLU A 49 -21.04 -12.65 6.71
N GLU A 50 -20.35 -12.35 7.80
CA GLU A 50 -19.73 -11.04 7.98
C GLU A 50 -18.48 -10.95 7.09
N ILE A 51 -18.48 -9.99 6.16
CA ILE A 51 -17.40 -9.82 5.16
C ILE A 51 -16.68 -8.48 5.36
N THR A 52 -17.42 -7.45 5.75
CA THR A 52 -16.94 -6.08 5.91
C THR A 52 -16.98 -5.58 7.34
N GLY A 53 -17.35 -6.41 8.28
CA GLY A 53 -17.26 -6.14 9.71
C GLY A 53 -15.82 -5.77 10.12
N GLU A 54 -15.60 -5.51 11.38
CA GLU A 54 -14.31 -5.00 11.87
C GLU A 54 -13.12 -5.79 11.31
N GLU A 55 -12.20 -5.11 10.68
CA GLU A 55 -10.79 -5.32 10.27
C GLU A 55 -10.19 -6.76 10.19
N ILE A 56 -10.80 -7.78 10.76
CA ILE A 56 -10.23 -9.14 10.88
C ILE A 56 -10.53 -10.00 9.64
N VAL A 57 -11.62 -9.72 8.93
CA VAL A 57 -12.13 -10.64 7.89
C VAL A 57 -11.26 -10.64 6.62
N LEU A 58 -10.79 -9.49 6.14
CA LEU A 58 -9.97 -9.41 4.93
C LEU A 58 -8.65 -10.18 5.04
N PRO A 59 -7.84 -10.04 6.11
CA PRO A 59 -6.61 -10.82 6.28
C PRO A 59 -6.87 -12.32 6.25
N GLU A 60 -7.93 -12.79 6.90
CA GLU A 60 -8.29 -14.22 6.92
C GLU A 60 -8.69 -14.76 5.55
N ILE A 61 -9.43 -13.97 4.75
CA ILE A 61 -9.78 -14.34 3.38
C ILE A 61 -8.50 -14.44 2.53
N LEU A 62 -7.62 -13.44 2.62
CA LEU A 62 -6.37 -13.42 1.87
C LEU A 62 -5.43 -14.56 2.28
N ASP A 63 -5.37 -14.89 3.57
CA ASP A 63 -4.57 -16.01 4.07
C ASP A 63 -5.08 -17.34 3.50
N ARG A 64 -6.39 -17.62 3.56
CA ARG A 64 -6.98 -18.85 2.98
C ARG A 64 -6.79 -18.95 1.48
N LEU A 65 -6.95 -17.84 0.75
CA LEU A 65 -6.69 -17.78 -0.69
C LEU A 65 -5.22 -18.04 -1.01
N THR A 66 -4.31 -17.53 -0.18
CA THR A 66 -2.87 -17.74 -0.35
C THR A 66 -2.46 -19.16 -0.01
N ASP A 67 -3.03 -19.77 1.04
CA ASP A 67 -2.85 -21.18 1.39
C ASP A 67 -3.31 -22.08 0.23
N THR A 68 -4.51 -21.80 -0.31
CA THR A 68 -5.03 -22.52 -1.48
C THR A 68 -4.11 -22.36 -2.70
N ALA A 69 -3.53 -21.18 -2.92
CA ALA A 69 -2.60 -20.96 -4.01
C ALA A 69 -1.29 -21.75 -3.83
N TYR A 70 -0.82 -21.92 -2.61
CA TYR A 70 0.32 -22.77 -2.30
C TYR A 70 0.01 -24.26 -2.52
N ASP A 71 -1.12 -24.74 -1.99
CA ASP A 71 -1.56 -26.14 -2.15
C ASP A 71 -1.79 -26.53 -3.63
N ARG A 72 -2.22 -25.58 -4.44
CA ARG A 72 -2.43 -25.75 -5.90
C ARG A 72 -1.17 -25.49 -6.73
N TYR A 73 -0.03 -25.25 -6.12
CA TYR A 73 1.24 -24.94 -6.81
C TYR A 73 1.16 -23.71 -7.72
N ILE A 74 0.31 -22.75 -7.40
CA ILE A 74 0.25 -21.44 -8.07
C ILE A 74 1.40 -20.58 -7.61
N ILE A 75 1.67 -20.58 -6.29
CA ILE A 75 2.89 -20.03 -5.69
C ILE A 75 3.80 -21.18 -5.26
N LYS A 76 5.11 -20.93 -5.30
CA LYS A 76 6.12 -22.00 -5.14
C LYS A 76 6.69 -22.09 -3.72
N SER A 77 6.43 -21.13 -2.89
CA SER A 77 6.96 -21.02 -1.53
C SER A 77 5.90 -20.39 -0.63
N ASP A 78 5.94 -20.80 0.63
CA ASP A 78 5.05 -20.27 1.69
C ASP A 78 5.76 -19.24 2.59
N ASP A 79 6.87 -18.64 2.07
CA ASP A 79 7.54 -17.58 2.78
C ASP A 79 6.75 -16.26 2.72
N ILE A 80 6.99 -15.38 3.72
CA ILE A 80 6.27 -14.13 3.88
C ILE A 80 6.35 -13.22 2.64
N VAL A 81 7.48 -13.23 1.91
CA VAL A 81 7.64 -12.39 0.71
C VAL A 81 6.76 -12.90 -0.42
N THR A 82 6.75 -14.22 -0.63
CA THR A 82 5.90 -14.85 -1.65
C THR A 82 4.41 -14.65 -1.34
N ARG A 83 4.02 -14.81 -0.07
CA ARG A 83 2.64 -14.52 0.38
C ARG A 83 2.27 -13.06 0.14
N ASP A 84 3.13 -12.11 0.51
CA ASP A 84 2.91 -10.68 0.31
C ASP A 84 2.84 -10.28 -1.18
N LEU A 85 3.59 -10.93 -2.04
CA LEU A 85 3.49 -10.72 -3.48
C LEU A 85 2.15 -11.21 -4.03
N PHE A 86 1.67 -12.34 -3.54
CA PHE A 86 0.45 -12.96 -4.02
C PHE A 86 -0.81 -12.25 -3.50
N ASP A 87 -0.90 -11.96 -2.22
CA ASP A 87 -2.04 -11.23 -1.67
C ASP A 87 -2.16 -9.81 -2.25
N THR A 88 -1.01 -9.15 -2.47
CA THR A 88 -0.98 -7.85 -3.17
C THR A 88 -1.47 -7.98 -4.62
N LYS A 89 -1.19 -9.09 -5.29
CA LYS A 89 -1.74 -9.38 -6.62
C LYS A 89 -3.27 -9.52 -6.55
N LEU A 90 -3.80 -10.25 -5.57
CA LEU A 90 -5.24 -10.39 -5.39
C LEU A 90 -5.92 -9.04 -5.15
N MET A 91 -5.39 -8.24 -4.22
CA MET A 91 -5.91 -6.90 -3.95
C MET A 91 -5.74 -5.94 -5.13
N GLY A 92 -4.71 -6.16 -5.95
CA GLY A 92 -4.50 -5.38 -7.17
C GLY A 92 -5.62 -5.50 -8.20
N ILE A 93 -6.33 -6.65 -8.23
CA ILE A 93 -7.49 -6.88 -9.09
C ILE A 93 -8.67 -5.97 -8.66
N LEU A 94 -8.86 -5.81 -7.35
CA LEU A 94 -9.91 -4.92 -6.81
C LEU A 94 -9.54 -3.44 -6.90
N THR A 95 -8.28 -3.11 -7.05
CA THR A 95 -7.81 -1.73 -6.90
C THR A 95 -8.11 -0.90 -8.15
N PRO A 96 -8.90 0.19 -8.06
CA PRO A 96 -9.22 1.05 -9.19
C PRO A 96 -7.98 1.58 -9.90
N LYS A 97 -8.12 1.91 -11.18
CA LYS A 97 -7.00 2.48 -11.97
C LYS A 97 -6.56 3.84 -11.40
N PRO A 98 -5.28 4.23 -11.57
CA PRO A 98 -4.78 5.52 -11.09
C PRO A 98 -5.63 6.71 -11.51
N SER A 99 -6.13 6.71 -12.76
CA SER A 99 -6.95 7.81 -13.27
C SER A 99 -8.28 7.99 -12.51
N GLN A 100 -8.87 6.90 -12.03
CA GLN A 100 -10.10 6.93 -11.24
C GLN A 100 -9.83 7.52 -9.86
N VAL A 101 -8.81 7.00 -9.17
CA VAL A 101 -8.43 7.45 -7.82
C VAL A 101 -7.99 8.93 -7.83
N ILE A 102 -7.20 9.34 -8.84
CA ILE A 102 -6.77 10.74 -8.98
C ILE A 102 -7.98 11.65 -9.22
N LYS A 103 -8.93 11.22 -10.04
CA LYS A 103 -10.16 11.99 -10.30
C LYS A 103 -10.96 12.18 -9.01
N GLU A 104 -11.17 11.12 -8.26
CA GLU A 104 -11.91 11.14 -7.01
C GLU A 104 -11.21 11.98 -5.94
N PHE A 105 -9.90 11.81 -5.78
CA PHE A 105 -9.09 12.66 -4.91
C PHE A 105 -9.25 14.15 -5.22
N ARG A 106 -9.24 14.52 -6.50
CA ARG A 106 -9.42 15.91 -6.93
C ARG A 106 -10.82 16.44 -6.63
N THR A 107 -11.83 15.60 -6.82
CA THR A 107 -13.22 15.97 -6.46
C THR A 107 -13.32 16.28 -4.96
N TYR A 108 -12.77 15.44 -4.09
CA TYR A 108 -12.73 15.74 -2.66
C TYR A 108 -11.85 16.93 -2.31
N TYR A 109 -10.77 17.16 -3.07
CA TYR A 109 -9.89 18.30 -2.85
C TYR A 109 -10.57 19.65 -3.15
N GLU A 110 -11.49 19.69 -4.11
CA GLU A 110 -12.33 20.87 -4.40
C GLU A 110 -13.22 21.25 -3.20
N GLU A 111 -13.63 20.25 -2.40
CA GLU A 111 -14.37 20.52 -1.16
C GLU A 111 -13.44 20.95 -0.02
N SER A 112 -12.42 20.16 0.26
CA SER A 112 -11.33 20.51 1.16
C SER A 112 -10.11 19.59 0.99
N PRO A 113 -8.87 20.09 1.19
CA PRO A 113 -7.68 19.25 1.21
C PRO A 113 -7.76 18.10 2.21
N LYS A 114 -8.42 18.32 3.35
CA LYS A 114 -8.58 17.32 4.41
C LYS A 114 -9.46 16.16 3.95
N LYS A 115 -10.60 16.43 3.30
CA LYS A 115 -11.47 15.37 2.75
C LYS A 115 -10.73 14.52 1.71
N ALA A 116 -9.91 15.14 0.87
CA ALA A 116 -9.12 14.42 -0.12
C ALA A 116 -8.10 13.46 0.52
N THR A 117 -7.42 13.91 1.58
CA THR A 117 -6.46 13.07 2.29
C THR A 117 -7.15 11.98 3.12
N GLU A 118 -8.27 12.26 3.76
CA GLU A 118 -9.12 11.26 4.45
C GLU A 118 -9.55 10.16 3.48
N PHE A 119 -10.13 10.52 2.32
CA PHE A 119 -10.47 9.57 1.27
C PHE A 119 -9.28 8.71 0.87
N PHE A 120 -8.13 9.33 0.58
CA PHE A 120 -6.97 8.59 0.08
C PHE A 120 -6.31 7.72 1.15
N TYR A 121 -6.40 8.12 2.42
CA TYR A 121 -5.95 7.30 3.55
C TYR A 121 -6.84 6.06 3.73
N GLU A 122 -8.16 6.24 3.75
CA GLU A 122 -9.12 5.13 3.81
C GLU A 122 -8.94 4.19 2.62
N PHE A 123 -8.86 4.72 1.41
CA PHE A 123 -8.55 3.96 0.19
C PHE A 123 -7.26 3.13 0.35
N SER A 124 -6.19 3.72 0.88
CA SER A 124 -4.92 3.02 1.06
C SER A 124 -5.01 1.88 2.09
N GLN A 125 -5.93 1.98 3.04
CA GLN A 125 -6.24 0.92 3.99
C GLN A 125 -7.15 -0.15 3.38
N ASP A 126 -8.18 0.25 2.66
CA ASP A 126 -9.16 -0.68 2.07
C ASP A 126 -8.57 -1.49 0.92
N THR A 127 -7.58 -0.95 0.21
CA THR A 127 -6.79 -1.72 -0.75
C THR A 127 -5.74 -2.63 -0.10
N ASN A 128 -5.69 -2.71 1.24
CA ASN A 128 -4.68 -3.46 1.98
C ASN A 128 -3.24 -3.04 1.67
N TYR A 129 -3.04 -1.83 1.16
CA TYR A 129 -1.70 -1.27 1.03
C TYR A 129 -1.14 -0.89 2.40
N ILE A 130 -1.95 -0.26 3.25
CA ILE A 130 -1.71 -0.14 4.68
C ILE A 130 -2.39 -1.33 5.36
N ARG A 131 -1.62 -2.29 5.82
CA ARG A 131 -2.11 -3.52 6.43
C ARG A 131 -2.51 -3.25 7.88
N ARG A 132 -3.80 -2.97 8.10
CA ARG A 132 -4.35 -2.62 9.43
C ARG A 132 -4.04 -3.68 10.49
N ASP A 133 -4.13 -4.95 10.13
CA ASP A 133 -3.85 -6.11 11.00
C ASP A 133 -2.39 -6.14 11.48
N ARG A 134 -1.46 -5.75 10.61
CA ARG A 134 -0.03 -5.65 10.96
C ARG A 134 0.26 -4.40 11.77
N VAL A 135 -0.31 -3.26 11.39
CA VAL A 135 -0.14 -1.99 12.12
C VAL A 135 -0.66 -2.08 13.55
N LYS A 136 -1.75 -2.82 13.79
CA LYS A 136 -2.27 -3.08 15.16
C LYS A 136 -1.27 -3.80 16.07
N LYS A 137 -0.28 -4.50 15.52
CA LYS A 137 0.77 -5.18 16.30
C LYS A 137 1.89 -4.21 16.72
N ASP A 138 1.96 -3.02 16.13
CA ASP A 138 2.98 -2.02 16.47
C ASP A 138 2.78 -1.54 17.92
N MET A 139 3.89 -1.42 18.63
CA MET A 139 3.89 -0.95 20.01
C MET A 139 4.32 0.51 20.05
N LYS A 140 3.59 1.31 20.81
CA LYS A 140 3.89 2.74 21.00
C LYS A 140 3.69 3.13 22.45
N TRP A 141 4.68 3.85 23.04
CA TRP A 141 4.57 4.42 24.36
C TRP A 141 5.40 5.70 24.48
N LYS A 142 5.18 6.45 25.54
CA LYS A 142 5.93 7.67 25.85
C LYS A 142 6.85 7.44 27.04
N VAL A 143 8.02 8.04 26.99
CA VAL A 143 8.98 8.10 28.10
C VAL A 143 9.29 9.55 28.39
N ASN A 144 9.08 9.95 29.64
CA ASN A 144 9.45 11.30 30.09
C ASN A 144 10.96 11.42 30.20
N SER A 145 11.52 12.50 29.67
CA SER A 145 12.95 12.79 29.72
C SER A 145 13.18 14.25 30.11
N PRO A 146 14.39 14.67 30.50
CA PRO A 146 14.72 16.08 30.79
C PRO A 146 14.50 17.02 29.60
N TYR A 147 14.33 16.47 28.41
CA TYR A 147 14.09 17.22 27.14
C TYR A 147 12.61 17.20 26.71
N GLY A 148 11.72 16.64 27.53
CA GLY A 148 10.32 16.44 27.22
C GLY A 148 9.97 14.97 26.99
N ASP A 149 8.72 14.72 26.60
CA ASP A 149 8.25 13.37 26.30
C ASP A 149 8.82 12.87 24.99
N ILE A 150 9.37 11.65 25.01
CA ILE A 150 9.90 10.96 23.85
C ILE A 150 8.93 9.84 23.46
N ASP A 151 8.45 9.84 22.22
CA ASP A 151 7.69 8.73 21.67
C ASP A 151 8.63 7.59 21.29
N ILE A 152 8.35 6.40 21.81
CA ILE A 152 9.06 5.16 21.46
C ILE A 152 8.11 4.26 20.71
N THR A 153 8.56 3.73 19.58
CA THR A 153 7.77 2.80 18.74
C THR A 153 8.57 1.54 18.42
N ILE A 154 7.89 0.40 18.42
CA ILE A 154 8.41 -0.85 17.85
C ILE A 154 7.50 -1.22 16.70
N ASN A 155 8.01 -1.15 15.47
CA ASN A 155 7.26 -1.44 14.26
C ASN A 155 7.28 -2.95 13.98
N LEU A 156 6.33 -3.66 14.57
CA LEU A 156 6.13 -5.09 14.30
C LEU A 156 5.40 -5.33 12.96
N SER A 157 4.76 -4.29 12.41
CA SER A 157 4.15 -4.29 11.08
C SER A 157 5.16 -4.43 9.94
N LYS A 158 6.42 -4.07 10.20
CA LYS A 158 7.50 -4.25 9.22
C LYS A 158 8.03 -5.67 9.32
N PRO A 159 7.80 -6.55 8.32
CA PRO A 159 8.29 -7.91 8.38
C PRO A 159 9.82 -7.91 8.49
N GLU A 160 10.33 -8.59 9.52
CA GLU A 160 11.77 -8.88 9.59
C GLU A 160 12.14 -9.76 8.39
N LYS A 161 13.20 -9.39 7.73
CA LYS A 161 13.69 -10.19 6.61
C LYS A 161 14.28 -11.49 7.15
N ASP A 162 13.62 -12.61 6.86
CA ASP A 162 14.17 -13.94 7.09
C ASP A 162 15.59 -14.03 6.46
N PRO A 163 16.59 -14.55 7.15
CA PRO A 163 17.93 -14.80 6.59
C PRO A 163 17.90 -15.55 5.25
N LYS A 164 16.99 -16.48 5.07
CA LYS A 164 16.79 -17.20 3.78
C LYS A 164 16.28 -16.26 2.69
N ALA A 165 15.33 -15.37 3.02
CA ALA A 165 14.83 -14.37 2.08
C ALA A 165 15.91 -13.34 1.70
N ILE A 166 16.79 -12.96 2.64
CA ILE A 166 17.96 -12.09 2.36
C ILE A 166 18.93 -12.80 1.39
N ALA A 167 19.22 -14.07 1.62
CA ALA A 167 20.09 -14.86 0.74
C ALA A 167 19.47 -15.03 -0.67
N ALA A 168 18.19 -15.34 -0.74
CA ALA A 168 17.45 -15.43 -2.00
C ALA A 168 17.44 -14.09 -2.75
N ALA A 169 17.25 -12.97 -2.05
CA ALA A 169 17.28 -11.63 -2.64
C ALA A 169 18.64 -11.25 -3.22
N LYS A 170 19.76 -11.70 -2.58
CA LYS A 170 21.11 -11.49 -3.11
C LYS A 170 21.33 -12.24 -4.42
N ASN A 171 20.79 -13.45 -4.53
CA ASN A 171 20.91 -14.30 -5.72
C ASN A 171 19.85 -14.02 -6.79
N ALA A 172 18.85 -13.18 -6.48
CA ALA A 172 17.81 -12.82 -7.43
C ALA A 172 18.37 -11.98 -8.58
N LYS A 173 17.77 -12.16 -9.77
CA LYS A 173 18.08 -11.34 -10.94
C LYS A 173 17.90 -9.86 -10.59
N GLN A 174 18.96 -9.10 -10.71
CA GLN A 174 18.91 -7.66 -10.52
C GLN A 174 18.14 -6.98 -11.65
N SER A 175 17.40 -5.95 -11.32
CA SER A 175 16.64 -5.15 -12.28
C SER A 175 16.77 -3.68 -11.92
N SER A 176 16.92 -2.84 -12.92
CA SER A 176 16.94 -1.38 -12.77
C SER A 176 15.52 -0.78 -12.79
N TYR A 177 14.47 -1.60 -12.82
CA TYR A 177 13.09 -1.15 -12.80
C TYR A 177 12.28 -1.89 -11.71
N PRO A 178 11.52 -1.16 -10.89
CA PRO A 178 11.58 0.29 -10.68
C PRO A 178 12.95 0.75 -10.20
N LYS A 179 13.33 2.00 -10.47
CA LYS A 179 14.65 2.55 -10.12
C LYS A 179 14.90 2.62 -8.62
N CYS A 180 13.85 2.82 -7.83
CA CYS A 180 13.90 2.80 -6.37
C CYS A 180 12.55 2.37 -5.80
N GLN A 181 12.48 2.22 -4.47
CA GLN A 181 11.25 1.75 -3.80
C GLN A 181 10.16 2.82 -3.63
N LEU A 182 10.45 4.10 -3.92
CA LEU A 182 9.57 5.23 -3.67
C LEU A 182 9.28 6.08 -4.91
N CYS A 183 9.66 5.64 -6.12
CA CYS A 183 9.39 6.40 -7.34
C CYS A 183 8.04 6.03 -7.98
N MET A 184 7.60 6.86 -8.94
CA MET A 184 6.35 6.67 -9.70
C MET A 184 6.25 5.30 -10.38
N GLU A 185 7.38 4.70 -10.74
CA GLU A 185 7.45 3.38 -11.41
C GLU A 185 6.94 2.23 -10.54
N ASN A 186 6.75 2.48 -9.22
CA ASN A 186 6.20 1.47 -8.31
C ASN A 186 4.69 1.29 -8.45
N GLU A 187 3.96 2.30 -8.90
CA GLU A 187 2.50 2.22 -8.99
C GLU A 187 2.06 1.06 -9.89
N GLY A 188 1.32 0.11 -9.33
CA GLY A 188 0.87 -1.09 -10.04
C GLY A 188 1.95 -2.16 -10.28
N TYR A 189 3.17 -1.98 -9.76
CA TYR A 189 4.26 -2.93 -9.98
C TYR A 189 4.01 -4.26 -9.24
N ALA A 190 4.19 -5.38 -9.95
CA ALA A 190 3.91 -6.72 -9.41
C ALA A 190 4.87 -7.17 -8.29
N GLY A 191 5.99 -6.49 -8.14
CA GLY A 191 7.00 -6.91 -7.18
C GLY A 191 7.88 -8.07 -7.64
N ARG A 192 8.83 -8.43 -6.80
CA ARG A 192 9.73 -9.57 -6.92
C ARG A 192 10.41 -9.82 -5.56
N MET A 193 11.13 -10.90 -5.41
CA MET A 193 11.76 -11.31 -4.13
C MET A 193 12.58 -10.20 -3.43
N ASN A 194 13.17 -9.29 -4.17
CA ASN A 194 13.97 -8.18 -3.63
C ASN A 194 13.33 -6.79 -3.83
N HIS A 195 12.08 -6.75 -4.26
CA HIS A 195 11.33 -5.49 -4.45
C HIS A 195 9.84 -5.71 -4.15
N PRO A 196 9.23 -4.94 -3.25
CA PRO A 196 7.84 -5.18 -2.84
C PRO A 196 6.85 -5.00 -3.98
N ALA A 197 5.76 -5.76 -3.94
CA ALA A 197 4.61 -5.56 -4.81
C ALA A 197 3.88 -4.25 -4.46
N ARG A 198 3.30 -3.62 -5.47
CA ARG A 198 2.58 -2.34 -5.39
C ARG A 198 1.33 -2.30 -6.30
N GLN A 199 0.76 -3.47 -6.61
CA GLN A 199 -0.43 -3.55 -7.47
C GLN A 199 -1.65 -2.87 -6.85
N ASN A 200 -1.73 -2.89 -5.52
CA ASN A 200 -2.75 -2.26 -4.70
C ASN A 200 -2.39 -0.84 -4.21
N HIS A 201 -1.34 -0.26 -4.76
CA HIS A 201 -0.84 1.06 -4.39
C HIS A 201 -1.13 2.09 -5.47
N ARG A 202 -1.48 3.32 -5.06
CA ARG A 202 -1.70 4.47 -5.95
C ARG A 202 -0.91 5.67 -5.47
N ILE A 203 -0.62 6.56 -6.41
CA ILE A 203 0.18 7.76 -6.18
C ILE A 203 -0.61 8.96 -6.70
N ILE A 204 -0.82 9.96 -5.86
CA ILE A 204 -1.46 11.21 -6.27
C ILE A 204 -0.39 12.15 -6.82
N PRO A 205 -0.50 12.58 -8.09
CA PRO A 205 0.42 13.55 -8.66
C PRO A 205 0.13 14.94 -8.12
N LEU A 206 1.17 15.57 -7.58
CA LEU A 206 1.15 16.95 -7.10
C LEU A 206 2.07 17.85 -7.94
N THR A 207 1.80 19.14 -7.88
CA THR A 207 2.73 20.17 -8.35
C THR A 207 3.25 20.93 -7.15
N ILE A 208 4.56 20.87 -6.92
CA ILE A 208 5.23 21.58 -5.83
C ILE A 208 6.36 22.40 -6.43
N ASN A 209 6.35 23.71 -6.22
CA ASN A 209 7.31 24.64 -6.78
C ASN A 209 7.51 24.42 -8.31
N ASP A 210 6.40 24.39 -9.06
CA ASP A 210 6.31 24.19 -10.52
C ASP A 210 6.93 22.88 -11.04
N ARG A 211 7.10 21.88 -10.18
CA ARG A 211 7.63 20.56 -10.54
C ARG A 211 6.66 19.45 -10.19
N LYS A 212 6.79 18.33 -10.89
CA LYS A 212 5.99 17.13 -10.66
C LYS A 212 6.50 16.39 -9.42
N TRP A 213 5.59 16.08 -8.52
CA TRP A 213 5.81 15.30 -7.30
C TRP A 213 4.79 14.19 -7.20
N GLY A 214 5.07 13.18 -6.38
CA GLY A 214 4.14 12.14 -6.00
C GLY A 214 3.81 12.25 -4.52
N PHE A 215 2.55 12.01 -4.17
CA PHE A 215 2.07 11.87 -2.81
C PHE A 215 1.51 10.45 -2.64
N GLN A 216 1.98 9.75 -1.61
CA GLN A 216 1.54 8.42 -1.26
C GLN A 216 1.54 8.25 0.26
N TYR A 217 0.70 7.37 0.78
CA TYR A 217 0.83 6.95 2.17
C TYR A 217 1.97 5.96 2.33
N SER A 218 2.50 5.89 3.55
CA SER A 218 3.46 4.86 3.95
C SER A 218 2.70 3.65 4.50
N PRO A 219 3.08 2.44 4.14
CA PRO A 219 2.54 1.24 4.79
C PRO A 219 3.04 1.07 6.24
N TYR A 220 4.03 1.88 6.65
CA TYR A 220 4.58 1.90 8.01
C TYR A 220 4.15 3.17 8.73
N VAL A 221 3.40 3.02 9.79
CA VAL A 221 2.71 4.12 10.46
C VAL A 221 3.51 4.59 11.68
N TYR A 222 4.34 5.62 11.51
CA TYR A 222 4.98 6.32 12.65
C TYR A 222 4.05 7.35 13.30
N TYR A 223 3.27 8.04 12.46
CA TYR A 223 2.23 8.99 12.84
C TYR A 223 0.93 8.59 12.16
N ASN A 224 -0.19 9.10 12.66
CA ASN A 224 -1.46 8.96 11.96
C ASN A 224 -1.32 9.57 10.56
N GLU A 225 -1.84 8.88 9.55
CA GLU A 225 -1.79 9.34 8.17
C GLU A 225 -0.36 9.64 7.67
N HIS A 226 0.62 8.83 8.12
CA HIS A 226 2.01 8.99 7.68
C HIS A 226 2.12 8.85 6.16
N CYS A 227 2.53 9.93 5.51
CA CYS A 227 2.66 10.00 4.06
C CYS A 227 4.09 10.33 3.62
N ILE A 228 4.35 10.09 2.35
CA ILE A 228 5.62 10.36 1.69
C ILE A 228 5.34 11.22 0.47
N VAL A 229 5.99 12.39 0.41
CA VAL A 229 5.93 13.29 -0.73
C VAL A 229 7.29 13.29 -1.41
N PHE A 230 7.38 12.79 -2.62
CA PHE A 230 8.64 12.57 -3.30
C PHE A 230 8.72 13.28 -4.67
N ASN A 231 9.92 13.69 -5.03
CA ASN A 231 10.16 14.35 -6.32
C ASN A 231 9.95 13.34 -7.48
N GLY A 232 9.33 13.77 -8.56
CA GLY A 232 9.18 12.98 -9.78
C GLY A 232 10.52 12.64 -10.48
N GLN A 233 11.62 13.25 -10.04
CA GLN A 233 12.97 12.98 -10.54
C GLN A 233 13.86 12.48 -9.39
N HIS A 234 14.74 11.51 -9.69
CA HIS A 234 15.74 11.04 -8.73
C HIS A 234 16.86 12.07 -8.60
N VAL A 235 16.73 12.98 -7.65
CA VAL A 235 17.72 14.01 -7.35
C VAL A 235 18.14 13.89 -5.87
N PRO A 236 19.43 14.14 -5.56
CA PRO A 236 19.89 14.16 -4.18
C PRO A 236 19.16 15.21 -3.34
N MET A 237 18.83 14.85 -2.10
CA MET A 237 18.35 15.80 -1.12
C MET A 237 19.47 16.80 -0.79
N LYS A 238 19.14 18.08 -0.78
CA LYS A 238 20.01 19.15 -0.31
C LYS A 238 19.24 20.07 0.62
N ILE A 239 19.84 20.40 1.75
CA ILE A 239 19.29 21.38 2.67
C ILE A 239 19.71 22.77 2.16
N ASP A 240 18.81 23.40 1.42
CA ASP A 240 18.96 24.74 0.90
C ASP A 240 17.64 25.52 0.97
N ARG A 241 17.66 26.78 0.59
CA ARG A 241 16.46 27.60 0.56
C ARG A 241 15.35 27.02 -0.33
N ALA A 242 15.71 26.33 -1.41
CA ALA A 242 14.76 25.73 -2.33
C ALA A 242 14.03 24.52 -1.67
N ALA A 243 14.71 23.78 -0.80
CA ALA A 243 14.07 22.73 -0.03
C ALA A 243 12.96 23.29 0.88
N PHE A 244 13.26 24.37 1.64
CA PHE A 244 12.24 25.03 2.48
C PHE A 244 11.08 25.59 1.67
N THR A 245 11.34 26.17 0.48
CA THR A 245 10.26 26.64 -0.41
C THR A 245 9.31 25.49 -0.79
N LYS A 246 9.84 24.30 -1.08
CA LYS A 246 9.04 23.12 -1.43
C LYS A 246 8.23 22.63 -0.21
N LEU A 247 8.85 22.61 0.98
CA LEU A 247 8.14 22.22 2.23
C LEU A 247 6.96 23.16 2.49
N PHE A 248 7.15 24.47 2.39
CA PHE A 248 6.09 25.44 2.57
C PHE A 248 5.00 25.35 1.49
N ASP A 249 5.36 25.11 0.24
CA ASP A 249 4.39 24.96 -0.83
C ASP A 249 3.49 23.73 -0.63
N PHE A 250 4.04 22.61 -0.13
CA PHE A 250 3.24 21.47 0.25
C PHE A 250 2.28 21.78 1.41
N VAL A 251 2.78 22.37 2.49
CA VAL A 251 1.93 22.72 3.67
C VAL A 251 0.85 23.73 3.28
N LYS A 252 1.12 24.62 2.32
CA LYS A 252 0.09 25.51 1.77
C LYS A 252 -1.04 24.75 1.10
N GLN A 253 -0.73 23.64 0.41
CA GLN A 253 -1.74 22.79 -0.24
C GLN A 253 -2.46 21.89 0.77
N PHE A 254 -1.77 21.45 1.83
CA PHE A 254 -2.31 20.56 2.87
C PHE A 254 -2.04 21.12 4.27
N PRO A 255 -2.77 22.17 4.70
CA PRO A 255 -2.45 22.91 5.91
C PRO A 255 -2.71 22.15 7.22
N HIS A 256 -3.34 21.01 7.16
CA HIS A 256 -3.59 20.09 8.28
C HIS A 256 -2.46 19.08 8.51
N TYR A 257 -1.43 19.06 7.64
CA TYR A 257 -0.22 18.25 7.80
C TYR A 257 0.93 19.09 8.36
N PHE A 258 1.81 18.46 9.12
CA PHE A 258 3.18 18.94 9.30
C PHE A 258 4.12 18.17 8.38
N LEU A 259 5.21 18.79 8.00
CA LEU A 259 6.14 18.20 7.05
C LEU A 259 7.57 18.25 7.61
N GLY A 260 8.25 17.14 7.53
CA GLY A 260 9.67 17.01 7.84
C GLY A 260 10.42 16.40 6.66
N SER A 261 11.72 16.61 6.63
CA SER A 261 12.61 15.94 5.68
C SER A 261 13.83 15.41 6.41
N ASN A 262 14.30 14.24 5.98
CA ASN A 262 15.59 13.75 6.45
C ASN A 262 16.68 14.72 5.98
N ALA A 263 17.55 15.10 6.91
CA ALA A 263 18.74 15.81 6.55
C ALA A 263 19.65 14.94 5.66
N ASP A 264 20.65 15.57 5.10
CA ASP A 264 21.69 15.02 4.23
C ASP A 264 22.46 13.86 4.90
N LEU A 265 21.75 12.77 5.24
CA LEU A 265 22.30 11.61 5.91
C LEU A 265 22.60 10.51 4.90
N PRO A 266 23.89 10.14 4.69
CA PRO A 266 24.26 9.10 3.74
C PRO A 266 23.78 7.69 4.13
N ILE A 267 23.32 7.50 5.36
CA ILE A 267 22.96 6.19 5.93
C ILE A 267 21.56 5.70 5.50
N VAL A 268 20.68 6.59 5.13
CA VAL A 268 19.26 6.22 4.84
C VAL A 268 19.00 6.01 3.35
N GLY A 269 20.06 5.82 2.54
CA GLY A 269 19.91 5.81 1.08
C GLY A 269 19.30 7.14 0.59
N GLY A 270 19.54 8.17 1.35
CA GLY A 270 18.69 9.29 1.61
C GLY A 270 18.78 10.40 0.61
N SER A 271 18.87 10.05 -0.59
CA SER A 271 18.79 11.03 -1.69
C SER A 271 17.38 11.26 -2.17
N ILE A 272 16.37 10.73 -1.49
CA ILE A 272 14.99 10.95 -1.86
C ILE A 272 14.43 11.96 -0.88
N LEU A 273 14.01 13.09 -1.41
CA LEU A 273 13.12 14.02 -0.70
C LEU A 273 11.83 13.27 -0.41
N THR A 274 11.71 12.76 0.77
CA THR A 274 10.46 12.27 1.34
C THR A 274 9.87 13.38 2.18
#